data_739d419b597ea3fb55f75b23ea38ec20
#
_entry.id   739d419b597ea3fb55f75b23ea38ec20
#
_cell.length_a   1.000
_cell.length_b   1.000
_cell.length_c   1.000
_cell.angle_alpha   90.00
_cell.angle_beta   90.00
_cell.angle_gamma   90.00
#
_symmetry.space_group_name_H-M   'P 1'
#
loop_
_entity.id
_entity.type
_entity.pdbx_description
1 polymer ?
#
loop_
_entity_poly.entity_id
_entity_poly.type
_entity_poly.pdbx_seq_one_letter_code
_entity_poly.pdbx_strand_id
1 'polypeptide(L)'
;MKQALMHRVKELHNTEIVGFFANPDFTTEETYEQSFEFNDYRVKHNITARGLVTETETLKGFEEYLQDKTFVPKFIPKDMFSSNASFEFYPNFIKILFWDSSVGVIIESPTVAKAMRQIFEMLWSRLGDEYDKSKVIK
;
A
#
# COMPACT_ATOMS: atom_id res chain seq x y z
N MET A 1 14.64 -5.57 -1.22
CA MET A 1 13.39 -4.80 -1.03
C MET A 1 13.32 -3.56 -1.92
N LYS A 2 14.34 -2.73 -1.97
CA LYS A 2 14.33 -1.51 -2.78
C LYS A 2 14.07 -1.78 -4.26
N GLN A 3 14.68 -2.80 -4.83
CA GLN A 3 14.46 -3.18 -6.23
C GLN A 3 13.00 -3.55 -6.49
N ALA A 4 12.39 -4.28 -5.56
CA ALA A 4 10.98 -4.65 -5.69
C ALA A 4 10.06 -3.42 -5.58
N LEU A 5 10.34 -2.52 -4.64
CA LEU A 5 9.57 -1.29 -4.50
C LEU A 5 9.61 -0.45 -5.76
N MET A 6 10.78 -0.36 -6.39
CA MET A 6 10.98 0.49 -7.58
C MET A 6 10.77 -0.23 -8.90
N HIS A 7 10.37 -1.51 -8.86
CA HIS A 7 10.16 -2.30 -10.07
C HIS A 7 9.14 -1.62 -10.99
N ARG A 8 9.55 -1.25 -12.19
CA ARG A 8 8.74 -0.64 -13.24
C ARG A 8 8.02 0.65 -12.85
N VAL A 9 8.41 1.27 -11.75
CA VAL A 9 7.76 2.49 -11.27
C VAL A 9 7.97 3.65 -12.25
N LYS A 10 9.11 3.69 -12.92
CA LYS A 10 9.42 4.75 -13.88
C LYS A 10 8.55 4.72 -15.13
N GLU A 11 7.86 3.62 -15.40
CA GLU A 11 6.94 3.48 -16.52
C GLU A 11 5.53 3.99 -16.17
N LEU A 12 5.29 4.34 -14.91
CA LEU A 12 3.96 4.71 -14.43
C LEU A 12 3.80 6.23 -14.39
N HIS A 13 2.70 6.72 -14.94
CA HIS A 13 2.27 8.10 -14.76
C HIS A 13 0.76 8.11 -14.67
N ASN A 14 0.21 9.00 -13.85
CA ASN A 14 -1.23 9.15 -13.69
C ASN A 14 -1.91 7.81 -13.43
N THR A 15 -1.25 6.97 -12.63
CA THR A 15 -1.67 5.60 -12.36
C THR A 15 -2.12 5.49 -10.91
N GLU A 16 -3.11 4.65 -10.65
CA GLU A 16 -3.54 4.33 -9.30
C GLU A 16 -3.06 2.93 -8.93
N ILE A 17 -2.37 2.84 -7.78
CA ILE A 17 -2.00 1.58 -7.16
C ILE A 17 -3.06 1.26 -6.12
N VAL A 18 -3.55 0.03 -6.07
CA VAL A 18 -4.47 -0.41 -5.03
C VAL A 18 -3.88 -1.62 -4.31
N GLY A 19 -4.28 -1.84 -3.06
CA GLY A 19 -3.73 -3.00 -2.35
C GLY A 19 -4.01 -3.04 -0.86
N PHE A 20 -3.24 -3.91 -0.20
CA PHE A 20 -3.29 -4.17 1.22
C PHE A 20 -1.92 -3.81 1.80
N PHE A 21 -1.88 -2.91 2.77
CA PHE A 21 -0.60 -2.43 3.30
C PHE A 21 -0.39 -2.96 4.72
N ALA A 22 0.80 -3.50 4.95
CA ALA A 22 1.16 -4.09 6.23
C ALA A 22 1.20 -3.06 7.35
N ASN A 23 1.07 -3.56 8.56
CA ASN A 23 1.21 -2.74 9.76
C ASN A 23 2.65 -2.19 9.84
N PRO A 24 2.83 -0.87 10.02
CA PRO A 24 4.16 -0.27 10.13
C PRO A 24 5.04 -0.85 11.23
N ASP A 25 4.45 -1.47 12.25
CA ASP A 25 5.21 -2.08 13.35
C ASP A 25 6.14 -3.20 12.89
N PHE A 26 5.90 -3.77 11.70
CA PHE A 26 6.75 -4.82 11.14
C PHE A 26 7.85 -4.29 10.25
N THR A 27 8.01 -2.98 10.13
CA THR A 27 8.95 -2.35 9.21
C THR A 27 10.25 -2.04 9.92
N THR A 28 11.38 -2.50 9.38
CA THR A 28 12.71 -2.13 9.87
C THR A 28 13.02 -0.69 9.46
N GLU A 29 14.01 -0.05 10.12
CA GLU A 29 14.41 1.31 9.79
C GLU A 29 14.83 1.43 8.32
N GLU A 30 15.59 0.47 7.80
CA GLU A 30 16.04 0.47 6.40
C GLU A 30 14.85 0.38 5.44
N THR A 31 13.95 -0.55 5.66
CA THR A 31 12.77 -0.71 4.77
C THR A 31 11.85 0.49 4.89
N TYR A 32 11.82 1.11 6.04
CA TYR A 32 11.06 2.33 6.28
C TYR A 32 11.55 3.47 5.40
N GLU A 33 12.88 3.69 5.38
CA GLU A 33 13.50 4.71 4.52
C GLU A 33 13.24 4.43 3.04
N GLN A 34 13.32 3.17 2.63
CA GLN A 34 13.03 2.77 1.25
C GLN A 34 11.57 3.04 0.89
N SER A 35 10.66 2.83 1.83
CA SER A 35 9.25 3.15 1.65
C SER A 35 9.02 4.65 1.44
N PHE A 36 9.70 5.50 2.20
CA PHE A 36 9.64 6.95 2.03
C PHE A 36 10.15 7.37 0.66
N GLU A 37 11.27 6.82 0.22
CA GLU A 37 11.84 7.12 -1.09
C GLU A 37 10.84 6.78 -2.20
N PHE A 38 10.21 5.63 -2.10
CA PHE A 38 9.18 5.21 -3.06
C PHE A 38 7.97 6.17 -3.04
N ASN A 39 7.50 6.54 -1.85
CA ASN A 39 6.35 7.42 -1.72
C ASN A 39 6.64 8.83 -2.23
N ASP A 40 7.84 9.33 -2.00
CA ASP A 40 8.24 10.65 -2.54
C ASP A 40 8.26 10.63 -4.07
N TYR A 41 8.78 9.55 -4.67
CA TYR A 41 8.76 9.38 -6.11
C TYR A 41 7.32 9.35 -6.64
N ARG A 42 6.48 8.58 -5.98
CA ARG A 42 5.07 8.40 -6.35
C ARG A 42 4.34 9.74 -6.39
N VAL A 43 4.50 10.53 -5.33
CA VAL A 43 3.84 11.85 -5.24
C VAL A 43 4.29 12.77 -6.37
N LYS A 44 5.59 12.81 -6.65
CA LYS A 44 6.15 13.66 -7.70
C LYS A 44 5.66 13.29 -9.09
N HIS A 45 5.30 12.04 -9.32
CA HIS A 45 4.91 11.55 -10.64
C HIS A 45 3.42 11.26 -10.76
N ASN A 46 2.62 11.78 -9.83
CA ASN A 46 1.17 11.63 -9.80
C ASN A 46 0.72 10.16 -9.86
N ILE A 47 1.44 9.31 -9.12
CA ILE A 47 1.05 7.92 -8.91
C ILE A 47 0.31 7.88 -7.59
N THR A 48 -1.01 7.75 -7.65
CA THR A 48 -1.85 7.71 -6.45
C THR A 48 -1.99 6.30 -5.91
N ALA A 49 -2.41 6.17 -4.65
CA ALA A 49 -2.62 4.87 -4.04
C ALA A 49 -3.89 4.87 -3.20
N ARG A 50 -4.56 3.74 -3.21
CA ARG A 50 -5.75 3.48 -2.40
C ARG A 50 -5.57 2.12 -1.76
N GLY A 51 -5.77 2.01 -0.46
CA GLY A 51 -5.45 0.74 0.18
C GLY A 51 -6.13 0.46 1.49
N LEU A 52 -6.18 -0.82 1.82
CA LEU A 52 -6.62 -1.32 3.10
C LEU A 52 -5.40 -1.40 4.02
N VAL A 53 -5.48 -0.72 5.14
CA VAL A 53 -4.35 -0.59 6.08
C VAL A 53 -4.77 -1.13 7.43
N THR A 54 -3.94 -1.95 8.05
CA THR A 54 -4.20 -2.45 9.38
C THR A 54 -4.22 -1.29 10.38
N GLU A 55 -5.28 -1.22 11.18
CA GLU A 55 -5.44 -0.24 12.23
C GLU A 55 -4.32 -0.38 13.27
N THR A 56 -3.67 0.74 13.61
CA THR A 56 -2.61 0.78 14.63
C THR A 56 -2.81 1.99 15.53
N GLU A 57 -2.15 1.99 16.70
CA GLU A 57 -2.18 3.14 17.60
C GLU A 57 -1.43 4.34 17.02
N THR A 58 -0.50 4.07 16.13
CA THR A 58 0.28 5.12 15.47
C THR A 58 0.39 4.82 13.98
N LEU A 59 0.20 5.84 13.19
CA LEU A 59 0.40 5.79 11.74
C LEU A 59 1.69 6.52 11.35
N LYS A 60 2.67 6.46 12.25
CA LYS A 60 3.96 7.11 12.05
C LYS A 60 4.54 6.77 10.68
N GLY A 61 4.86 7.78 9.91
CA GLY A 61 5.40 7.63 8.57
C GLY A 61 4.37 7.72 7.45
N PHE A 62 3.08 7.66 7.78
CA PHE A 62 2.02 7.80 6.79
C PHE A 62 1.27 9.13 6.89
N GLU A 63 1.39 9.84 7.99
CA GLU A 63 0.58 11.02 8.27
C GLU A 63 0.69 12.08 7.18
N GLU A 64 1.89 12.33 6.67
CA GLU A 64 2.09 13.35 5.63
C GLU A 64 1.43 12.98 4.32
N TYR A 65 1.38 11.68 3.98
CA TYR A 65 0.77 11.21 2.74
C TYR A 65 -0.75 11.17 2.82
N LEU A 66 -1.30 11.13 4.02
CA LEU A 66 -2.74 11.15 4.23
C LEU A 66 -3.34 12.52 3.99
N GLN A 67 -2.52 13.58 4.05
CA GLN A 67 -2.99 14.95 3.95
C GLN A 67 -3.04 15.46 2.51
N ASP A 68 -2.21 14.94 1.62
CA ASP A 68 -2.08 15.46 0.25
C ASP A 68 -2.98 14.78 -0.78
N LYS A 69 -3.85 13.86 -0.35
CA LYS A 69 -4.81 13.12 -1.19
C LYS A 69 -4.18 12.17 -2.21
N THR A 70 -2.87 11.97 -2.17
CA THR A 70 -2.22 10.98 -3.04
C THR A 70 -2.35 9.58 -2.49
N PHE A 71 -2.78 9.43 -1.26
CA PHE A 71 -3.01 8.17 -0.58
C PHE A 71 -4.35 8.19 0.12
N VAL A 72 -5.24 7.27 -0.25
CA VAL A 72 -6.57 7.14 0.34
C VAL A 72 -6.68 5.78 1.03
N PRO A 73 -6.55 5.72 2.36
CA PRO A 73 -6.67 4.47 3.09
C PRO A 73 -8.08 4.22 3.60
N LYS A 74 -8.40 2.94 3.81
CA LYS A 74 -9.44 2.50 4.73
C LYS A 74 -8.77 1.61 5.76
N PHE A 75 -9.04 1.84 7.04
CA PHE A 75 -8.39 1.10 8.12
C PHE A 75 -9.24 -0.10 8.52
N ILE A 76 -8.58 -1.24 8.71
CA ILE A 76 -9.23 -2.47 9.14
C ILE A 76 -8.66 -2.93 10.48
N PRO A 77 -9.49 -3.56 11.33
CA PRO A 77 -9.02 -4.03 12.63
C PRO A 77 -7.90 -5.06 12.52
N LYS A 78 -7.00 -5.05 13.51
CA LYS A 78 -5.87 -5.98 13.56
C LYS A 78 -6.30 -7.45 13.59
N ASP A 79 -7.44 -7.75 14.19
CA ASP A 79 -7.93 -9.13 14.26
C ASP A 79 -8.46 -9.63 12.92
N MET A 80 -8.74 -8.73 11.99
CA MET A 80 -9.15 -9.10 10.63
C MET A 80 -7.97 -9.22 9.68
N PHE A 81 -6.96 -8.39 9.85
CA PHE A 81 -5.78 -8.41 8.98
C PHE A 81 -4.57 -7.92 9.76
N SER A 82 -3.64 -8.81 10.04
CA SER A 82 -2.44 -8.50 10.81
C SER A 82 -1.17 -9.03 10.13
N SER A 83 -1.22 -9.23 8.82
CA SER A 83 -0.09 -9.73 8.06
C SER A 83 1.06 -8.71 8.05
N ASN A 84 2.30 -9.21 8.02
CA ASN A 84 3.49 -8.41 7.81
C ASN A 84 3.88 -8.33 6.32
N ALA A 85 2.97 -8.69 5.44
CA ALA A 85 3.14 -8.57 3.99
C ALA A 85 2.22 -7.50 3.45
N SER A 86 2.73 -6.72 2.49
CA SER A 86 1.92 -5.79 1.69
C SER A 86 1.68 -6.38 0.31
N PHE A 87 0.50 -6.13 -0.23
CA PHE A 87 0.11 -6.57 -1.56
C PHE A 87 -0.25 -5.32 -2.37
N GLU A 88 0.52 -5.05 -3.42
CA GLU A 88 0.31 -3.89 -4.27
C GLU A 88 -0.08 -4.35 -5.67
N PHE A 89 -1.22 -3.88 -6.15
CA PHE A 89 -1.76 -4.28 -7.44
C PHE A 89 -1.64 -3.12 -8.43
N TYR A 90 -0.79 -3.34 -9.42
CA TYR A 90 -0.55 -2.42 -10.54
C TYR A 90 -1.38 -2.86 -11.75
N PRO A 91 -1.45 -2.07 -12.82
CA PRO A 91 -2.26 -2.46 -13.99
C PRO A 91 -1.85 -3.79 -14.63
N ASN A 92 -0.55 -4.10 -14.70
CA ASN A 92 -0.06 -5.26 -15.43
C ASN A 92 0.77 -6.24 -14.59
N PHE A 93 0.95 -5.97 -13.31
CA PHE A 93 1.74 -6.83 -12.42
C PHE A 93 1.33 -6.57 -10.97
N ILE A 94 1.74 -7.46 -10.09
CA ILE A 94 1.54 -7.28 -8.64
C ILE A 94 2.86 -7.40 -7.92
N LYS A 95 2.94 -6.76 -6.76
CA LYS A 95 4.07 -6.86 -5.85
C LYS A 95 3.59 -7.40 -4.52
N ILE A 96 4.36 -8.31 -3.94
CA ILE A 96 4.15 -8.77 -2.56
C ILE A 96 5.42 -8.44 -1.79
N LEU A 97 5.29 -7.62 -0.76
CA LEU A 97 6.44 -7.12 -0.01
C LEU A 97 6.39 -7.68 1.40
N PHE A 98 7.42 -8.43 1.77
CA PHE A 98 7.57 -9.01 3.11
C PHE A 98 8.51 -8.11 3.91
N TRP A 99 7.92 -7.21 4.70
CA TRP A 99 8.67 -6.16 5.38
C TRP A 99 9.62 -6.66 6.45
N ASP A 100 9.26 -7.74 7.14
CA ASP A 100 10.08 -8.33 8.20
C ASP A 100 11.37 -8.96 7.68
N SER A 101 11.34 -9.53 6.47
CA SER A 101 12.48 -10.19 5.86
C SER A 101 13.15 -9.38 4.76
N SER A 102 12.62 -8.20 4.44
CA SER A 102 13.11 -7.32 3.38
C SER A 102 13.16 -8.02 2.02
N VAL A 103 12.13 -8.82 1.72
CA VAL A 103 12.02 -9.55 0.45
C VAL A 103 10.79 -9.07 -0.31
N GLY A 104 10.92 -8.96 -1.61
CA GLY A 104 9.81 -8.64 -2.50
C GLY A 104 9.65 -9.70 -3.58
N VAL A 105 8.41 -10.00 -3.92
CA VAL A 105 8.03 -10.91 -5.00
C VAL A 105 7.24 -10.12 -6.03
N ILE A 106 7.61 -10.28 -7.30
CA ILE A 106 6.92 -9.63 -8.41
C ILE A 106 6.27 -10.71 -9.26
N ILE A 107 4.99 -10.53 -9.57
CA ILE A 107 4.26 -11.40 -10.49
C ILE A 107 3.88 -10.57 -11.71
N GLU A 108 4.56 -10.80 -12.82
CA GLU A 108 4.32 -10.13 -14.09
C GLU A 108 3.21 -10.85 -14.84
N SER A 109 1.98 -10.49 -14.55
CA SER A 109 0.81 -11.09 -15.20
C SER A 109 -0.35 -10.09 -15.23
N PRO A 110 -0.72 -9.57 -16.40
CA PRO A 110 -1.90 -8.72 -16.51
C PRO A 110 -3.18 -9.40 -16.03
N THR A 111 -3.30 -10.71 -16.25
CA THR A 111 -4.47 -11.48 -15.82
C THR A 111 -4.59 -11.52 -14.31
N VAL A 112 -3.48 -11.83 -13.61
CA VAL A 112 -3.47 -11.87 -12.16
C VAL A 112 -3.69 -10.47 -11.58
N ALA A 113 -3.04 -9.46 -12.16
CA ALA A 113 -3.18 -8.08 -11.72
C ALA A 113 -4.63 -7.62 -11.81
N LYS A 114 -5.30 -7.91 -12.92
CA LYS A 114 -6.70 -7.55 -13.11
C LYS A 114 -7.59 -8.25 -12.09
N ALA A 115 -7.39 -9.55 -11.89
CA ALA A 115 -8.18 -10.33 -10.93
C ALA A 115 -8.03 -9.78 -9.50
N MET A 116 -6.78 -9.49 -9.11
CA MET A 116 -6.52 -8.98 -7.76
C MET A 116 -7.09 -7.58 -7.57
N ARG A 117 -7.05 -6.72 -8.59
CA ARG A 117 -7.67 -5.40 -8.52
C ARG A 117 -9.19 -5.51 -8.37
N GLN A 118 -9.83 -6.46 -9.04
CA GLN A 118 -11.26 -6.70 -8.90
C GLN A 118 -11.62 -7.19 -7.50
N ILE A 119 -10.82 -8.10 -6.94
CA ILE A 119 -11.00 -8.58 -5.56
C ILE A 119 -10.87 -7.41 -4.58
N PHE A 120 -9.87 -6.56 -4.77
CA PHE A 120 -9.69 -5.37 -3.96
C PHE A 120 -10.94 -4.47 -4.00
N GLU A 121 -11.47 -4.21 -5.19
CA GLU A 121 -12.66 -3.36 -5.34
C GLU A 121 -13.88 -3.94 -4.64
N MET A 122 -14.03 -5.26 -4.68
CA MET A 122 -15.12 -5.93 -3.97
C MET A 122 -15.03 -5.69 -2.46
N LEU A 123 -13.83 -5.78 -1.90
CA LEU A 123 -13.61 -5.55 -0.47
C LEU A 123 -13.74 -4.08 -0.12
N TRP A 124 -13.15 -3.21 -0.94
CA TRP A 124 -13.19 -1.77 -0.73
C TRP A 124 -14.61 -1.25 -0.66
N SER A 125 -15.47 -1.71 -1.56
CA SER A 125 -16.86 -1.28 -1.63
C SER A 125 -17.71 -1.73 -0.44
N ARG A 126 -17.25 -2.76 0.29
CA ARG A 126 -17.96 -3.31 1.47
C ARG A 126 -17.55 -2.67 2.78
N LEU A 127 -16.43 -1.95 2.81
CA LEU A 127 -15.95 -1.28 4.00
C LEU A 127 -16.58 0.10 4.11
N GLY A 128 -17.20 0.35 5.24
CA GLY A 128 -17.92 1.60 5.47
C GLY A 128 -17.07 2.67 6.13
N ASP A 129 -17.73 3.74 6.54
CA ASP A 129 -17.08 4.92 7.12
C ASP A 129 -16.41 4.65 8.47
N GLU A 130 -16.77 3.57 9.16
CA GLU A 130 -16.13 3.20 10.42
C GLU A 130 -14.63 2.89 10.25
N TYR A 131 -14.18 2.66 9.03
CA TYR A 131 -12.77 2.43 8.72
C TYR A 131 -12.12 3.65 8.08
N ASP A 132 -12.73 4.81 8.19
CA ASP A 132 -12.17 6.05 7.68
C ASP A 132 -10.95 6.47 8.51
N LYS A 133 -9.94 7.04 7.83
CA LYS A 133 -8.69 7.48 8.46
C LYS A 133 -8.91 8.49 9.60
N SER A 134 -9.97 9.28 9.52
CA SER A 134 -10.25 10.30 10.54
C SER A 134 -10.55 9.69 11.92
N LYS A 135 -10.90 8.42 11.98
CA LYS A 135 -11.19 7.72 13.22
C LYS A 135 -9.94 7.17 13.89
N VAL A 136 -8.84 7.07 13.16
CA VAL A 136 -7.57 6.49 13.65
C VAL A 136 -6.55 7.58 13.93
N ILE A 137 -6.54 8.63 13.13
CA ILE A 137 -5.63 9.77 13.25
C ILE A 137 -6.31 10.87 14.06
N LYS A 138 -5.96 10.95 15.31
CA LYS A 138 -6.46 12.02 16.18
C LYS A 138 -5.32 12.70 16.92
#